data_391864a7038c1c7780795a1d773b23a6
#
_entry.id   391864a7038c1c7780795a1d773b23a6
#
_cell.length_a   1.000
_cell.length_b   1.000
_cell.length_c   1.000
_cell.angle_alpha   90.00
_cell.angle_beta   90.00
_cell.angle_gamma   90.00
#
_symmetry.space_group_name_H-M   'P 1'
#
loop_
_entity.id
_entity.type
_entity.pdbx_description
1 polymer ?
#
loop_
_entity_poly.entity_id
_entity_poly.type
_entity_poly.pdbx_seq_one_letter_code
_entity_poly.pdbx_strand_id
1 'polypeptide(L)'
;MEPTYREQIIETINNLIEARNIIFEQILNHAMSNEFSHLKEAFDQGDIYSFSLNHFEDMEDVNVQKMVKLCRKTEETIFTIMDLNGVNENEVKLNEV
;
A
#
# COMPACT_ATOMS: atom_id res chain seq x y z
N MET A 1 1.51 10.54 29.20
CA MET A 1 2.04 11.68 28.41
C MET A 1 1.35 11.70 27.05
N GLU A 2 0.78 12.82 26.68
CA GLU A 2 0.11 12.95 25.40
C GLU A 2 1.15 13.00 24.27
N PRO A 3 0.88 12.33 23.13
CA PRO A 3 1.79 12.39 22.00
C PRO A 3 1.87 13.82 21.42
N THR A 4 3.03 14.18 20.90
CA THR A 4 3.19 15.44 20.20
C THR A 4 2.37 15.44 18.90
N TYR A 5 2.14 16.61 18.34
CA TYR A 5 1.45 16.73 17.05
C TYR A 5 2.18 15.92 15.96
N ARG A 6 3.51 15.96 15.94
CA ARG A 6 4.30 15.19 14.98
C ARG A 6 4.10 13.68 15.17
N GLU A 7 4.05 13.20 16.40
CA GLU A 7 3.81 11.79 16.69
C GLU A 7 2.42 11.34 16.21
N GLN A 8 1.42 12.22 16.38
CA GLN A 8 0.06 11.94 15.90
C GLN A 8 0.03 11.84 14.36
N ILE A 9 0.77 12.71 13.68
CA ILE A 9 0.88 12.67 12.21
C ILE A 9 1.55 11.37 11.75
N ILE A 10 2.64 10.98 12.40
CA ILE A 10 3.34 9.73 12.09
C ILE A 10 2.42 8.52 12.30
N GLU A 11 1.68 8.51 13.39
CA GLU A 11 0.70 7.44 13.65
C GLU A 11 -0.37 7.38 12.56
N THR A 12 -0.89 8.53 12.14
CA THR A 12 -1.88 8.61 11.05
C THR A 12 -1.29 8.07 9.75
N ILE A 13 -0.06 8.44 9.42
CA ILE A 13 0.63 7.93 8.23
C ILE A 13 0.79 6.42 8.31
N ASN A 14 1.20 5.88 9.45
CA ASN A 14 1.35 4.43 9.63
C ASN A 14 0.01 3.71 9.47
N ASN A 15 -1.08 4.29 9.94
CA ASN A 15 -2.42 3.71 9.76
C ASN A 15 -2.83 3.70 8.29
N LEU A 16 -2.48 4.74 7.53
CA LEU A 16 -2.74 4.80 6.09
C LEU A 16 -1.89 3.77 5.34
N ILE A 17 -0.63 3.58 5.75
CA ILE A 17 0.25 2.57 5.16
C ILE A 17 -0.34 1.17 5.38
N GLU A 18 -0.82 0.89 6.58
CA GLU A 18 -1.47 -0.39 6.89
C GLU A 18 -2.70 -0.60 6.02
N ALA A 19 -3.54 0.42 5.88
CA ALA A 19 -4.71 0.36 5.02
C ALA A 19 -4.32 0.11 3.56
N ARG A 20 -3.29 0.80 3.06
CA ARG A 20 -2.77 0.60 1.70
C ARG A 20 -2.32 -0.85 1.49
N ASN A 21 -1.63 -1.42 2.47
CA ASN A 21 -1.13 -2.78 2.38
C ASN A 21 -2.27 -3.80 2.37
N ILE A 22 -3.33 -3.55 3.12
CA ILE A 22 -4.53 -4.39 3.10
C ILE A 22 -5.20 -4.35 1.73
N ILE A 23 -5.31 -3.17 1.13
CA ILE A 23 -5.87 -3.00 -0.22
C ILE A 23 -5.04 -3.77 -1.23
N PHE A 24 -3.72 -3.65 -1.14
CA PHE A 24 -2.79 -4.36 -2.03
C PHE A 24 -2.93 -5.88 -1.88
N GLU A 25 -3.07 -6.37 -0.65
CA GLU A 25 -3.32 -7.78 -0.38
C GLU A 25 -4.62 -8.26 -1.02
N GLN A 26 -5.68 -7.43 -0.97
CA GLN A 26 -6.94 -7.75 -1.63
C GLN A 26 -6.78 -7.84 -3.14
N ILE A 27 -5.98 -6.95 -3.74
CA ILE A 27 -5.67 -7.00 -5.17
C ILE A 27 -5.01 -8.34 -5.51
N LEU A 28 -3.99 -8.72 -4.74
CA LEU A 28 -3.27 -9.97 -4.96
C LEU A 28 -4.20 -11.17 -4.83
N ASN A 29 -5.02 -11.22 -3.79
CA ASN A 29 -5.94 -12.34 -3.55
C ASN A 29 -6.96 -12.46 -4.68
N HIS A 30 -7.47 -11.35 -5.17
CA HIS A 30 -8.44 -11.36 -6.26
C HIS A 30 -7.80 -11.78 -7.59
N ALA A 31 -6.64 -11.21 -7.89
CA ALA A 31 -5.91 -11.52 -9.12
C ALA A 31 -5.42 -12.98 -9.14
N MET A 32 -4.95 -13.49 -8.01
CA MET A 32 -4.40 -14.83 -7.91
C MET A 32 -5.43 -15.93 -8.12
N SER A 33 -6.70 -15.67 -7.83
CA SER A 33 -7.75 -16.65 -8.09
C SER A 33 -7.94 -16.91 -9.59
N ASN A 34 -7.41 -16.04 -10.44
CA ASN A 34 -7.60 -16.10 -11.88
C ASN A 34 -6.35 -16.47 -12.67
N GLU A 35 -5.28 -15.66 -12.64
CA GLU A 35 -4.16 -15.83 -13.57
C GLU A 35 -2.77 -15.64 -12.98
N PHE A 36 -2.65 -15.22 -11.73
CA PHE A 36 -1.39 -14.79 -11.17
C PHE A 36 -0.92 -15.61 -9.96
N SER A 37 -1.04 -16.93 -10.04
CA SER A 37 -0.60 -17.81 -8.95
C SER A 37 0.89 -17.65 -8.61
N HIS A 38 1.72 -17.28 -9.59
CA HIS A 38 3.14 -17.04 -9.37
C HIS A 38 3.39 -15.79 -8.50
N LEU A 39 2.48 -14.83 -8.52
CA LEU A 39 2.58 -13.65 -7.67
C LEU A 39 2.34 -13.99 -6.21
N LYS A 40 1.49 -14.99 -5.96
CA LYS A 40 1.24 -15.46 -4.61
C LYS A 40 2.51 -16.01 -3.96
N GLU A 41 3.30 -16.74 -4.71
CA GLU A 41 4.55 -17.30 -4.21
C GLU A 41 5.50 -16.19 -3.75
N ALA A 42 5.66 -15.14 -4.55
CA ALA A 42 6.49 -14.01 -4.17
C ALA A 42 5.92 -13.25 -2.97
N PHE A 43 4.60 -13.10 -2.91
CA PHE A 43 3.94 -12.49 -1.77
C PHE A 43 4.18 -13.29 -0.48
N ASP A 44 4.05 -14.62 -0.56
CA ASP A 44 4.26 -15.50 0.59
C ASP A 44 5.71 -15.47 1.06
N GLN A 45 6.65 -15.13 0.17
CA GLN A 45 8.06 -14.97 0.51
C GLN A 45 8.37 -13.59 1.08
N GLY A 46 7.38 -12.73 1.25
CA GLY A 46 7.57 -11.40 1.79
C GLY A 46 8.05 -10.36 0.79
N ASP A 47 8.05 -10.70 -0.49
CA ASP A 47 8.55 -9.82 -1.55
C ASP A 47 7.43 -8.99 -2.17
N ILE A 48 6.54 -8.51 -1.32
CA ILE A 48 5.32 -7.80 -1.70
C ILE A 48 5.61 -6.49 -2.46
N TYR A 49 6.72 -5.83 -2.13
CA TYR A 49 7.06 -4.54 -2.72
C TYR A 49 7.78 -4.67 -4.06
N SER A 50 8.13 -5.87 -4.48
CA SER A 50 8.67 -6.07 -5.82
C SER A 50 7.61 -5.98 -6.90
N PHE A 51 6.33 -5.95 -6.51
CA PHE A 51 5.22 -5.86 -7.46
C PHE A 51 4.75 -4.43 -7.59
N SER A 52 4.92 -3.90 -8.80
CA SER A 52 4.36 -2.60 -9.14
C SER A 52 2.85 -2.74 -9.37
N LEU A 53 2.08 -1.75 -8.93
CA LEU A 53 0.66 -1.66 -9.27
C LEU A 53 0.44 -1.66 -10.78
N ASN A 54 1.45 -1.28 -11.55
CA ASN A 54 1.38 -1.32 -13.02
C ASN A 54 1.09 -2.71 -13.57
N HIS A 55 1.48 -3.75 -12.85
CA HIS A 55 1.17 -5.13 -13.24
C HIS A 55 -0.34 -5.41 -13.29
N PHE A 56 -1.13 -4.61 -12.59
CA PHE A 56 -2.57 -4.81 -12.48
C PHE A 56 -3.38 -3.78 -13.27
N GLU A 57 -2.75 -2.76 -13.83
CA GLU A 57 -3.44 -1.67 -14.54
C GLU A 57 -4.11 -2.14 -15.83
N ASP A 58 -3.53 -3.12 -16.49
CA ASP A 58 -4.04 -3.63 -17.77
C ASP A 58 -5.05 -4.77 -17.59
N MET A 59 -5.40 -5.11 -16.35
CA MET A 59 -6.40 -6.14 -16.10
C MET A 59 -7.79 -5.64 -16.44
N GLU A 60 -8.57 -6.48 -17.11
CA GLU A 60 -9.93 -6.12 -17.51
C GLU A 60 -10.94 -6.18 -16.35
N ASP A 61 -10.55 -6.79 -15.23
CA ASP A 61 -11.42 -6.91 -14.07
C ASP A 61 -11.71 -5.54 -13.47
N VAL A 62 -12.97 -5.14 -13.47
CA VAL A 62 -13.40 -3.84 -12.95
C VAL A 62 -13.09 -3.68 -11.47
N ASN A 63 -13.21 -4.76 -10.70
CA ASN A 63 -12.93 -4.72 -9.26
C ASN A 63 -11.44 -4.50 -8.99
N VAL A 64 -10.58 -5.16 -9.76
CA VAL A 64 -9.13 -4.94 -9.67
C VAL A 64 -8.80 -3.49 -10.02
N GLN A 65 -9.38 -2.95 -11.08
CA GLN A 65 -9.14 -1.56 -11.46
C GLN A 65 -9.54 -0.58 -10.36
N LYS A 66 -10.67 -0.81 -9.70
CA LYS A 66 -11.12 0.03 -8.59
C LYS A 66 -10.17 -0.05 -7.40
N MET A 67 -9.70 -1.24 -7.07
CA MET A 67 -8.76 -1.45 -5.97
C MET A 67 -7.41 -0.80 -6.26
N VAL A 68 -6.92 -0.89 -7.50
CA VAL A 68 -5.68 -0.25 -7.92
C VAL A 68 -5.78 1.26 -7.77
N LYS A 69 -6.88 1.86 -8.22
CA LYS A 69 -7.11 3.31 -8.08
C LYS A 69 -7.14 3.73 -6.62
N LEU A 70 -7.81 2.95 -5.77
CA LEU A 70 -7.88 3.25 -4.35
C LEU A 70 -6.50 3.16 -3.69
N CYS A 71 -5.73 2.14 -4.05
CA CYS A 71 -4.37 1.96 -3.54
C CYS A 71 -3.47 3.14 -3.94
N ARG A 72 -3.51 3.57 -5.19
CA ARG A 72 -2.72 4.71 -5.66
C ARG A 72 -3.13 6.00 -4.96
N LYS A 73 -4.42 6.21 -4.77
CA LYS A 73 -4.92 7.39 -4.08
C LYS A 73 -4.46 7.42 -2.62
N THR A 74 -4.46 6.26 -1.97
CA THR A 74 -3.96 6.13 -0.61
C THR A 74 -2.47 6.45 -0.54
N GLU A 75 -1.67 5.93 -1.47
CA GLU A 75 -0.24 6.23 -1.56
C GLU A 75 0.00 7.74 -1.76
N GLU A 76 -0.75 8.35 -2.65
CA GLU A 76 -0.66 9.80 -2.90
C GLU A 76 -0.96 10.59 -1.61
N THR A 77 -1.99 10.18 -0.88
CA THR A 77 -2.35 10.79 0.40
C THR A 77 -1.22 10.67 1.40
N ILE A 78 -0.61 9.48 1.52
CA ILE A 78 0.51 9.23 2.43
C ILE A 78 1.66 10.19 2.11
N PHE A 79 2.09 10.23 0.86
CA PHE A 79 3.24 11.04 0.46
C PHE A 79 2.96 12.54 0.57
N THR A 80 1.73 12.96 0.31
CA THR A 80 1.33 14.36 0.49
C THR A 80 1.41 14.76 1.95
N ILE A 81 0.91 13.94 2.86
CA ILE A 81 0.98 14.23 4.30
C ILE A 81 2.43 14.27 4.77
N MET A 82 3.25 13.32 4.31
CA MET A 82 4.67 13.29 4.65
C MET A 82 5.38 14.56 4.19
N ASP A 83 5.13 14.97 2.97
CA ASP A 83 5.75 16.17 2.40
C ASP A 83 5.35 17.43 3.15
N LEU A 84 4.05 17.59 3.43
CA LEU A 84 3.53 18.75 4.15
C LEU A 84 4.09 18.88 5.56
N ASN A 85 4.48 17.77 6.17
CA ASN A 85 4.92 17.75 7.58
C ASN A 85 6.41 17.45 7.75
N GLY A 86 7.15 17.32 6.65
CA GLY A 86 8.57 17.02 6.69
C GLY A 86 8.90 15.69 7.36
N VAL A 87 8.05 14.68 7.13
CA VAL A 87 8.25 13.33 7.66
C VAL A 87 9.06 12.52 6.66
N ASN A 88 10.12 11.86 7.12
CA ASN A 88 10.98 11.03 6.26
C ASN A 88 10.52 9.57 6.24
N GLU A 89 10.91 8.85 5.20
CA GLU A 89 10.54 7.44 5.02
C GLU A 89 10.97 6.55 6.18
N ASN A 90 12.10 6.85 6.81
CA ASN A 90 12.61 6.07 7.94
C ASN A 90 11.88 6.35 9.25
N GLU A 91 11.01 7.35 9.30
CA GLU A 91 10.17 7.63 10.47
C GLU A 91 8.86 6.87 10.44
N VAL A 92 8.53 6.23 9.32
CA VAL A 92 7.26 5.53 9.10
C VAL A 92 7.52 4.10 8.62
N LYS A 93 6.47 3.29 8.52
CA LYS A 93 6.59 1.85 8.28
C LYS A 93 6.45 1.47 6.79
N LEU A 94 6.92 2.32 5.88
CA LEU A 94 6.79 2.08 4.45
C LEU A 94 7.45 0.77 3.98
N ASN A 95 8.55 0.37 4.62
CA ASN A 95 9.33 -0.79 4.22
C ASN A 95 9.09 -2.03 5.09
N GLU A 96 8.12 -1.96 6.01
CA GLU A 96 7.75 -3.11 6.82
C GLU A 96 6.68 -3.93 6.10
N VAL A 97 6.91 -5.23 6.03
CA VAL A 97 6.00 -6.19 5.42
C VAL A 97 5.15 -6.87 6.47
#